data_dbaaab701237a76075c5e031bc1bb5fa
#
_entry.id   dbaaab701237a76075c5e031bc1bb5fa
#
_cell.length_a   1.000
_cell.length_b   1.000
_cell.length_c   1.000
_cell.angle_alpha   90.00
_cell.angle_beta   90.00
_cell.angle_gamma   90.00
#
_symmetry.space_group_name_H-M   'P 1'
#
loop_
_entity.id
_entity.type
_entity.pdbx_description
1 polymer ?
#
loop_
_entity_poly.entity_id
_entity_poly.type
_entity_poly.pdbx_seq_one_letter_code
_entity_poly.pdbx_strand_id
1 'polypeptide(L)'
;MKQKKILLLGGSQQQIPSIKKAKELGFYTVTCDYLPENPGHKFADEYYNVSTTDKEAVLSLAKKLQIDGIVAYASDPAAPTAAYVAEKMGLPGNPYESVKILTEKDLFRDFLHNHGLNCPKAHGYTSCEEAAKDIEQF
;
A
#
# COMPACT_ATOMS: atom_id res chain seq x y z
N MET A 1 11.62 10.60 -25.80
CA MET A 1 11.81 9.67 -24.65
C MET A 1 10.49 8.96 -24.41
N LYS A 2 10.51 7.66 -24.08
CA LYS A 2 9.27 6.91 -23.73
C LYS A 2 8.69 7.48 -22.43
N GLN A 3 7.39 7.78 -22.41
CA GLN A 3 6.69 8.26 -21.23
C GLN A 3 6.76 7.18 -20.12
N LYS A 4 7.21 7.54 -18.93
CA LYS A 4 7.28 6.64 -17.79
C LYS A 4 5.88 6.34 -17.26
N LYS A 5 5.65 5.09 -16.87
CA LYS A 5 4.37 4.59 -16.39
C LYS A 5 4.41 4.39 -14.87
N ILE A 6 3.42 4.94 -14.18
CA ILE A 6 3.27 4.80 -12.73
C ILE A 6 1.95 4.11 -12.39
N LEU A 7 2.02 3.09 -11.52
CA LEU A 7 0.86 2.41 -10.95
C LEU A 7 0.50 3.03 -9.60
N LEU A 8 -0.71 3.56 -9.47
CA LEU A 8 -1.22 4.15 -8.24
C LEU A 8 -2.27 3.21 -7.65
N LEU A 9 -2.03 2.78 -6.41
CA LEU A 9 -2.91 1.87 -5.70
C LEU A 9 -4.04 2.64 -5.04
N GLY A 10 -5.27 2.36 -5.48
CA GLY A 10 -6.49 3.02 -5.04
C GLY A 10 -6.98 4.11 -6.00
N GLY A 11 -8.27 4.39 -5.91
CA GLY A 11 -8.93 5.38 -6.74
C GLY A 11 -9.95 6.22 -5.98
N SER A 12 -9.95 6.17 -4.65
CA SER A 12 -10.89 6.94 -3.84
C SER A 12 -10.60 8.45 -3.89
N GLN A 13 -11.44 9.23 -3.24
CA GLN A 13 -11.31 10.69 -3.20
C GLN A 13 -9.93 11.14 -2.70
N GLN A 14 -9.36 10.43 -1.73
CA GLN A 14 -8.07 10.76 -1.12
C GLN A 14 -6.88 10.56 -2.08
N GLN A 15 -6.99 9.67 -3.07
CA GLN A 15 -5.93 9.40 -4.05
C GLN A 15 -5.94 10.38 -5.23
N ILE A 16 -7.00 11.15 -5.45
CA ILE A 16 -7.10 12.10 -6.57
C ILE A 16 -5.92 13.08 -6.65
N PRO A 17 -5.44 13.68 -5.54
CA PRO A 17 -4.30 14.60 -5.61
C PRO A 17 -3.04 13.95 -6.17
N SER A 18 -2.73 12.71 -5.78
CA SER A 18 -1.56 11.99 -6.26
C SER A 18 -1.66 11.63 -7.75
N ILE A 19 -2.85 11.22 -8.20
CA ILE A 19 -3.11 10.90 -9.62
C ILE A 19 -2.90 12.14 -10.48
N LYS A 20 -3.51 13.27 -10.09
CA LYS A 20 -3.36 14.53 -10.81
C LYS A 20 -1.90 14.99 -10.83
N LYS A 21 -1.21 14.88 -9.68
CA LYS A 21 0.19 15.29 -9.59
C LYS A 21 1.10 14.43 -10.46
N ALA A 22 0.86 13.12 -10.52
CA ALA A 22 1.61 12.24 -11.41
C ALA A 22 1.43 12.64 -12.89
N LYS A 23 0.21 13.00 -13.31
CA LYS A 23 -0.05 13.52 -14.67
C LYS A 23 0.66 14.84 -14.95
N GLU A 24 0.61 15.79 -14.02
CA GLU A 24 1.32 17.06 -14.15
C GLU A 24 2.85 16.86 -14.32
N LEU A 25 3.41 15.84 -13.68
CA LEU A 25 4.80 15.44 -13.81
C LEU A 25 5.13 14.68 -15.09
N GLY A 26 4.13 14.45 -15.95
CA GLY A 26 4.29 13.82 -17.25
C GLY A 26 4.29 12.29 -17.23
N PHE A 27 3.87 11.64 -16.14
CA PHE A 27 3.71 10.20 -16.10
C PHE A 27 2.46 9.73 -16.84
N TYR A 28 2.53 8.56 -17.44
CA TYR A 28 1.36 7.78 -17.82
C TYR A 28 0.81 7.11 -16.56
N THR A 29 -0.40 7.44 -16.17
CA THR A 29 -0.98 7.06 -14.89
C THR A 29 -1.93 5.88 -15.02
N VAL A 30 -1.66 4.84 -14.22
CA VAL A 30 -2.55 3.67 -14.13
C VAL A 30 -3.01 3.56 -12.69
N THR A 31 -4.31 3.38 -12.49
CA THR A 31 -4.88 3.07 -11.16
C THR A 31 -5.34 1.63 -11.09
N CYS A 32 -5.25 1.00 -9.93
CA CYS A 32 -5.96 -0.24 -9.65
C CYS A 32 -6.65 -0.18 -8.29
N ASP A 33 -7.85 -0.75 -8.25
CA ASP A 33 -8.70 -0.85 -7.07
C ASP A 33 -9.77 -1.91 -7.34
N TYR A 34 -10.33 -2.52 -6.30
CA TYR A 34 -11.45 -3.46 -6.45
C TYR A 34 -12.81 -2.74 -6.62
N LEU A 35 -12.86 -1.43 -6.36
CA LEU A 35 -14.06 -0.60 -6.50
C LEU A 35 -14.00 0.23 -7.78
N PRO A 36 -14.67 -0.21 -8.87
CA PRO A 36 -14.62 0.50 -10.15
C PRO A 36 -15.27 1.88 -10.13
N GLU A 37 -16.18 2.13 -9.17
CA GLU A 37 -16.89 3.40 -9.03
C GLU A 37 -16.08 4.51 -8.35
N ASN A 38 -14.87 4.20 -7.89
CA ASN A 38 -14.04 5.18 -7.22
C ASN A 38 -13.71 6.37 -8.15
N PRO A 39 -13.91 7.61 -7.66
CA PRO A 39 -13.87 8.80 -8.52
C PRO A 39 -12.49 9.12 -9.09
N GLY A 40 -11.44 8.62 -8.47
CA GLY A 40 -10.05 8.86 -8.90
C GLY A 40 -9.72 8.24 -10.25
N HIS A 41 -10.36 7.13 -10.63
CA HIS A 41 -10.10 6.45 -11.89
C HIS A 41 -10.32 7.33 -13.12
N LYS A 42 -11.27 8.28 -13.04
CA LYS A 42 -11.56 9.26 -14.10
C LYS A 42 -10.40 10.21 -14.42
N PHE A 43 -9.45 10.34 -13.51
CA PHE A 43 -8.29 11.21 -13.67
C PHE A 43 -7.05 10.46 -14.13
N ALA A 44 -7.05 9.11 -14.08
CA ALA A 44 -5.98 8.28 -14.61
C ALA A 44 -6.14 8.04 -16.11
N ASP A 45 -5.06 7.57 -16.76
CA ASP A 45 -5.09 7.18 -18.18
C ASP A 45 -5.68 5.78 -18.36
N GLU A 46 -5.44 4.88 -17.38
CA GLU A 46 -6.00 3.53 -17.37
C GLU A 46 -6.45 3.13 -15.95
N TYR A 47 -7.40 2.21 -15.88
CA TYR A 47 -7.86 1.57 -14.65
C TYR A 47 -7.92 0.05 -14.81
N TYR A 48 -7.54 -0.66 -13.75
CA TYR A 48 -7.66 -2.11 -13.64
C TYR A 48 -8.38 -2.51 -12.35
N ASN A 49 -9.34 -3.42 -12.48
CA ASN A 49 -10.06 -3.97 -11.31
C ASN A 49 -9.19 -5.05 -10.66
N VAL A 50 -8.32 -4.63 -9.75
CA VAL A 50 -7.42 -5.49 -8.96
C VAL A 50 -7.38 -4.95 -7.55
N SER A 51 -7.58 -5.82 -6.55
CA SER A 51 -7.50 -5.41 -5.13
C SER A 51 -6.10 -4.91 -4.79
N THR A 52 -6.03 -3.75 -4.15
CA THR A 52 -4.76 -3.13 -3.71
C THR A 52 -4.05 -3.92 -2.61
N THR A 53 -4.73 -4.86 -1.97
CA THR A 53 -4.18 -5.74 -0.92
C THR A 53 -3.76 -7.11 -1.44
N ASP A 54 -4.10 -7.46 -2.68
CA ASP A 54 -3.63 -8.69 -3.34
C ASP A 54 -2.27 -8.42 -4.02
N LYS A 55 -1.21 -8.60 -3.26
CA LYS A 55 0.16 -8.29 -3.71
C LYS A 55 0.61 -9.09 -4.94
N GLU A 56 0.13 -10.34 -5.09
CA GLU A 56 0.50 -11.18 -6.24
C GLU A 56 -0.24 -10.77 -7.51
N ALA A 57 -1.53 -10.44 -7.39
CA ALA A 57 -2.30 -9.91 -8.52
C ALA A 57 -1.77 -8.55 -8.97
N VAL A 58 -1.42 -7.66 -8.02
CA VAL A 58 -0.81 -6.37 -8.34
C VAL A 58 0.58 -6.55 -8.96
N LEU A 59 1.41 -7.47 -8.47
CA LEU A 59 2.72 -7.78 -9.07
C LEU A 59 2.57 -8.28 -10.52
N SER A 60 1.61 -9.17 -10.75
CA SER A 60 1.32 -9.69 -12.09
C SER A 60 0.89 -8.57 -13.05
N LEU A 61 0.00 -7.68 -12.58
CA LEU A 61 -0.43 -6.50 -13.33
C LEU A 61 0.76 -5.56 -13.62
N ALA A 62 1.56 -5.26 -12.62
CA ALA A 62 2.71 -4.38 -12.72
C ALA A 62 3.74 -4.87 -13.76
N LYS A 63 4.04 -6.17 -13.75
CA LYS A 63 4.91 -6.81 -14.74
C LYS A 63 4.33 -6.75 -16.16
N LYS A 64 3.04 -7.06 -16.31
CA LYS A 64 2.33 -6.98 -17.61
C LYS A 64 2.39 -5.57 -18.18
N LEU A 65 2.21 -4.56 -17.35
CA LEU A 65 2.21 -3.15 -17.74
C LEU A 65 3.62 -2.58 -17.93
N GLN A 66 4.65 -3.28 -17.45
CA GLN A 66 6.04 -2.78 -17.42
C GLN A 66 6.12 -1.38 -16.81
N ILE A 67 5.64 -1.25 -15.58
CA ILE A 67 5.63 0.03 -14.86
C ILE A 67 7.06 0.48 -14.51
N ASP A 68 7.26 1.79 -14.40
CA ASP A 68 8.51 2.42 -13.97
C ASP A 68 8.47 2.85 -12.48
N GLY A 69 7.30 2.79 -11.87
CA GLY A 69 7.10 3.11 -10.46
C GLY A 69 5.73 2.70 -9.93
N ILE A 70 5.63 2.55 -8.62
CA ILE A 70 4.38 2.22 -7.92
C ILE A 70 4.22 3.08 -6.68
N VAL A 71 3.00 3.50 -6.37
CA VAL A 71 2.68 4.37 -5.23
C VAL A 71 1.40 3.92 -4.56
N ALA A 72 1.44 3.82 -3.22
CA ALA A 72 0.26 3.76 -2.36
C ALA A 72 0.17 5.11 -1.60
N TYR A 73 -0.70 6.00 -2.06
CA TYR A 73 -0.90 7.30 -1.45
C TYR A 73 -2.13 7.29 -0.55
N ALA A 74 -1.97 7.76 0.70
CA ALA A 74 -3.04 7.83 1.70
C ALA A 74 -3.80 6.50 1.88
N SER A 75 -3.07 5.38 1.91
CA SER A 75 -3.66 4.04 2.07
C SER A 75 -2.67 3.10 2.76
N ASP A 76 -2.77 2.99 4.09
CA ASP A 76 -1.97 2.04 4.86
C ASP A 76 -2.14 0.59 4.37
N PRO A 77 -3.36 0.10 4.06
CA PRO A 77 -3.54 -1.28 3.59
C PRO A 77 -2.85 -1.58 2.26
N ALA A 78 -2.66 -0.57 1.39
CA ALA A 78 -2.02 -0.75 0.10
C ALA A 78 -0.48 -0.55 0.14
N ALA A 79 0.04 0.07 1.20
CA ALA A 79 1.46 0.39 1.29
C ALA A 79 2.37 -0.86 1.28
N PRO A 80 2.06 -1.98 2.00
CA PRO A 80 2.84 -3.21 1.90
C PRO A 80 2.87 -3.80 0.49
N THR A 81 1.74 -3.74 -0.22
CA THR A 81 1.67 -4.20 -1.61
C THR A 81 2.56 -3.37 -2.53
N ALA A 82 2.54 -2.04 -2.38
CA ALA A 82 3.42 -1.18 -3.18
C ALA A 82 4.90 -1.47 -2.92
N ALA A 83 5.29 -1.62 -1.66
CA ALA A 83 6.66 -1.96 -1.28
C ALA A 83 7.09 -3.34 -1.81
N TYR A 84 6.23 -4.35 -1.67
CA TYR A 84 6.46 -5.69 -2.21
C TYR A 84 6.71 -5.69 -3.71
N VAL A 85 5.84 -5.03 -4.47
CA VAL A 85 5.96 -4.95 -5.94
C VAL A 85 7.21 -4.18 -6.35
N ALA A 86 7.50 -3.05 -5.69
CA ALA A 86 8.71 -2.27 -5.95
C ALA A 86 9.97 -3.13 -5.76
N GLU A 87 10.06 -3.86 -4.63
CA GLU A 87 11.19 -4.73 -4.32
C GLU A 87 11.34 -5.88 -5.34
N LYS A 88 10.23 -6.56 -5.69
CA LYS A 88 10.23 -7.67 -6.67
C LYS A 88 10.58 -7.24 -8.09
N MET A 89 10.37 -5.98 -8.43
CA MET A 89 10.66 -5.42 -9.76
C MET A 89 11.94 -4.58 -9.81
N GLY A 90 12.64 -4.42 -8.69
CA GLY A 90 13.82 -3.55 -8.60
C GLY A 90 13.50 -2.07 -8.83
N LEU A 91 12.30 -1.63 -8.49
CA LEU A 91 11.85 -0.24 -8.60
C LEU A 91 12.22 0.54 -7.32
N PRO A 92 12.35 1.86 -7.40
CA PRO A 92 12.53 2.69 -6.21
C PRO A 92 11.37 2.50 -5.22
N GLY A 93 11.70 2.28 -3.95
CA GLY A 93 10.72 2.07 -2.90
C GLY A 93 11.38 1.83 -1.54
N ASN A 94 10.57 1.75 -0.50
CA ASN A 94 11.01 1.35 0.83
C ASN A 94 11.08 -0.18 0.92
N PRO A 95 11.95 -0.75 1.78
CA PRO A 95 12.00 -2.19 2.02
C PRO A 95 10.64 -2.73 2.49
N TYR A 96 10.21 -3.85 1.91
CA TYR A 96 8.90 -4.45 2.21
C TYR A 96 8.69 -4.71 3.71
N GLU A 97 9.68 -5.31 4.39
CA GLU A 97 9.58 -5.61 5.82
C GLU A 97 9.46 -4.35 6.68
N SER A 98 10.15 -3.26 6.32
CA SER A 98 10.02 -1.99 7.04
C SER A 98 8.61 -1.41 6.91
N VAL A 99 8.04 -1.45 5.70
CA VAL A 99 6.68 -0.96 5.46
C VAL A 99 5.66 -1.82 6.19
N LYS A 100 5.83 -3.15 6.19
CA LYS A 100 4.98 -4.08 6.91
C LYS A 100 4.95 -3.77 8.41
N ILE A 101 6.12 -3.63 9.04
CA ILE A 101 6.22 -3.26 10.46
C ILE A 101 5.49 -1.94 10.74
N LEU A 102 5.65 -0.94 9.89
CA LEU A 102 5.06 0.39 10.11
C LEU A 102 3.54 0.43 9.89
N THR A 103 2.98 -0.48 9.11
CA THR A 103 1.54 -0.49 8.78
C THR A 103 0.72 -1.46 9.63
N GLU A 104 1.33 -2.53 10.17
CA GLU A 104 0.68 -3.46 11.08
C GLU A 104 0.85 -2.98 12.53
N LYS A 105 -0.25 -2.69 13.20
CA LYS A 105 -0.24 -1.99 14.50
C LYS A 105 0.45 -2.76 15.62
N ASP A 106 0.27 -4.07 15.67
CA ASP A 106 0.93 -4.99 16.59
C ASP A 106 2.44 -5.00 16.35
N LEU A 107 2.88 -5.25 15.11
CA LEU A 107 4.31 -5.26 14.76
C LEU A 107 4.97 -3.91 15.05
N PHE A 108 4.27 -2.79 14.78
CA PHE A 108 4.80 -1.47 15.07
C PHE A 108 4.96 -1.22 16.57
N ARG A 109 3.99 -1.65 17.39
CA ARG A 109 4.07 -1.54 18.85
C ARG A 109 5.21 -2.41 19.41
N ASP A 110 5.33 -3.64 18.95
CA ASP A 110 6.44 -4.53 19.32
C ASP A 110 7.79 -3.93 18.94
N PHE A 111 7.90 -3.36 17.75
CA PHE A 111 9.11 -2.66 17.33
C PHE A 111 9.47 -1.51 18.28
N LEU A 112 8.53 -0.65 18.62
CA LEU A 112 8.75 0.48 19.54
C LEU A 112 9.20 -0.02 20.93
N HIS A 113 8.51 -1.02 21.47
CA HIS A 113 8.82 -1.60 22.77
C HIS A 113 10.23 -2.20 22.79
N ASN A 114 10.58 -3.00 21.81
CA ASN A 114 11.88 -3.66 21.70
C ASN A 114 13.06 -2.69 21.52
N HIS A 115 12.79 -1.46 21.09
CA HIS A 115 13.79 -0.40 20.94
C HIS A 115 13.75 0.64 22.06
N GLY A 116 13.02 0.38 23.15
CA GLY A 116 12.95 1.28 24.31
C GLY A 116 12.24 2.61 24.04
N LEU A 117 11.41 2.66 23.01
CA LEU A 117 10.62 3.84 22.66
C LEU A 117 9.28 3.81 23.41
N ASN A 118 8.81 4.99 23.81
CA ASN A 118 7.53 5.12 24.49
C ASN A 118 6.37 4.74 23.55
N CYS A 119 5.58 3.75 23.95
CA CYS A 119 4.38 3.35 23.24
C CYS A 119 3.32 2.85 24.23
N PRO A 120 2.04 2.92 23.89
CA PRO A 120 0.99 2.28 24.67
C PRO A 120 1.20 0.77 24.73
N LYS A 121 0.76 0.13 25.83
CA LYS A 121 0.67 -1.34 25.85
C LYS A 121 -0.22 -1.80 24.73
N ALA A 122 0.21 -2.82 24.01
CA ALA A 122 -0.55 -3.41 22.92
C ALA A 122 -0.15 -4.87 22.75
N HIS A 123 -1.11 -5.73 22.46
CA HIS A 123 -0.90 -7.12 22.09
C HIS A 123 -1.75 -7.46 20.88
N GLY A 124 -1.17 -8.22 19.95
CA GLY A 124 -1.89 -8.78 18.81
C GLY A 124 -2.42 -10.16 19.16
N TYR A 125 -3.67 -10.47 18.77
CA TYR A 125 -4.30 -11.76 18.98
C TYR A 125 -4.86 -12.29 17.67
N THR A 126 -4.80 -13.61 17.49
CA THR A 126 -5.38 -14.29 16.34
C THR A 126 -6.79 -14.81 16.59
N SER A 127 -7.22 -14.84 17.86
CA SER A 127 -8.58 -15.24 18.24
C SER A 127 -9.14 -14.39 19.38
N CYS A 128 -10.47 -14.26 19.41
CA CYS A 128 -11.19 -13.59 20.51
C CYS A 128 -10.99 -14.30 21.86
N GLU A 129 -10.81 -15.63 21.84
CA GLU A 129 -10.62 -16.45 23.05
C GLU A 129 -9.25 -16.16 23.71
N GLU A 130 -8.20 -15.97 22.90
CA GLU A 130 -6.90 -15.54 23.40
C GLU A 130 -6.96 -14.14 24.00
N ALA A 131 -7.59 -13.20 23.29
CA ALA A 131 -7.78 -11.84 23.77
C ALA A 131 -8.54 -11.79 25.10
N ALA A 132 -9.62 -12.58 25.22
CA ALA A 132 -10.43 -12.63 26.44
C ALA A 132 -9.68 -13.14 27.68
N LYS A 133 -8.70 -14.03 27.50
CA LYS A 133 -7.87 -14.55 28.60
C LYS A 133 -6.86 -13.52 29.12
N ASP A 134 -6.47 -12.60 28.27
CA ASP A 134 -5.40 -11.64 28.59
C ASP A 134 -5.93 -10.23 28.96
N ILE A 135 -7.22 -9.97 28.74
CA ILE A 135 -7.83 -8.65 28.93
C ILE A 135 -7.68 -8.12 30.36
N GLU A 136 -7.62 -9.00 31.35
CA GLU A 136 -7.47 -8.61 32.76
C GLU A 136 -6.04 -8.17 33.12
N GLN A 137 -5.06 -8.38 32.21
CA GLN A 137 -3.66 -8.00 32.39
C GLN A 137 -3.33 -6.62 31.81
N PHE A 138 -4.28 -6.02 31.12
CA PHE A 138 -4.21 -4.66 30.59
C PHE A 138 -4.63 -3.64 31.62
#